data_caa404bd7cbe255f328657a6c5aa4677
#
_entry.id   caa404bd7cbe255f328657a6c5aa4677
#
_cell.length_a   1.000
_cell.length_b   1.000
_cell.length_c   1.000
_cell.angle_alpha   90.00
_cell.angle_beta   90.00
_cell.angle_gamma   90.00
#
_symmetry.space_group_name_H-M   'P 1'
#
loop_
_entity.id
_entity.type
_entity.pdbx_description
1 polymer ?
#
loop_
_entity_poly.entity_id
_entity_poly.type
_entity_poly.pdbx_seq_one_letter_code
_entity_poly.pdbx_strand_id
1 'polypeptide(L)'
;MKMAKANTFFNFDMLVLSVLNARDCYGYEICKMIREISHGALDIKEGTLYPVVHTLLKKEYISSYDIIAGKRIRVYYKLEESGKDYLMTVRDEFRKNIQGVFDILEYGEKGNVDEE
;
A
#
# COMPACT_ATOMS: atom_id res chain seq x y z
N MET A 1 -8.63 23.15 8.35
CA MET A 1 -8.84 22.58 7.73
C MET A 1 -8.25 21.42 7.68
N LYS A 2 -8.57 20.56 7.46
CA LYS A 2 -8.11 19.45 7.38
C LYS A 2 -7.42 19.17 6.27
N MET A 3 -6.91 20.04 5.76
CA MET A 3 -6.19 19.93 4.65
C MET A 3 -5.14 18.94 4.72
N ALA A 4 -4.59 18.73 5.79
CA ALA A 4 -3.50 17.84 5.86
C ALA A 4 -3.84 16.51 5.32
N LYS A 5 -5.06 16.10 5.38
CA LYS A 5 -5.36 14.94 4.87
C LYS A 5 -5.51 14.98 3.49
N ALA A 6 -5.75 16.06 2.96
CA ALA A 6 -5.98 16.16 1.58
C ALA A 6 -4.86 15.73 0.72
N ASN A 7 -3.66 15.76 1.21
CA ASN A 7 -2.59 15.42 0.33
C ASN A 7 -2.27 13.98 0.41
N THR A 8 -3.02 13.19 1.09
CA THR A 8 -2.75 11.80 1.16
C THR A 8 -3.24 11.19 -0.11
N PHE A 9 -2.32 10.86 -0.99
CA PHE A 9 -2.66 10.33 -2.24
C PHE A 9 -2.92 8.85 -2.16
N PHE A 10 -2.24 8.16 -1.29
CA PHE A 10 -2.48 6.76 -1.07
C PHE A 10 -2.12 6.42 0.37
N ASN A 11 -2.58 5.27 0.83
CA ASN A 11 -2.26 4.82 2.17
C ASN A 11 -1.39 3.61 2.08
N PHE A 12 -0.57 3.40 3.09
CA PHE A 12 0.29 2.22 3.09
C PHE A 12 -0.52 0.95 3.18
N ASP A 13 -1.78 1.00 3.64
CA ASP A 13 -2.60 -0.20 3.69
C ASP A 13 -2.76 -0.81 2.29
N MET A 14 -2.91 0.02 1.27
CA MET A 14 -3.03 -0.48 -0.10
C MET A 14 -1.77 -1.23 -0.51
N LEU A 15 -0.60 -0.72 -0.11
CA LEU A 15 0.65 -1.35 -0.47
C LEU A 15 0.84 -2.67 0.28
N VAL A 16 0.50 -2.69 1.56
CA VAL A 16 0.62 -3.90 2.37
C VAL A 16 -0.29 -4.98 1.82
N LEU A 17 -1.54 -4.61 1.52
CA LEU A 17 -2.48 -5.59 0.98
C LEU A 17 -2.03 -6.11 -0.38
N SER A 18 -1.41 -5.25 -1.18
CA SER A 18 -0.92 -5.66 -2.49
C SER A 18 0.18 -6.71 -2.36
N VAL A 19 1.10 -6.50 -1.43
CA VAL A 19 2.16 -7.47 -1.19
C VAL A 19 1.56 -8.79 -0.73
N LEU A 20 0.60 -8.71 0.19
CA LEU A 20 -0.03 -9.93 0.71
C LEU A 20 -0.93 -10.61 -0.31
N ASN A 21 -1.36 -9.87 -1.33
CA ASN A 21 -2.15 -10.48 -2.38
C ASN A 21 -1.27 -11.44 -3.20
N ALA A 22 0.04 -11.21 -3.21
CA ALA A 22 0.94 -12.08 -3.93
C ALA A 22 1.28 -13.31 -3.10
N ARG A 23 1.52 -13.14 -1.81
CA ARG A 23 1.81 -14.25 -0.93
C ARG A 23 1.83 -13.79 0.51
N ASP A 24 1.71 -14.74 1.43
CA ASP A 24 1.79 -14.44 2.85
C ASP A 24 3.20 -13.99 3.19
N CYS A 25 3.32 -13.04 4.10
CA CYS A 25 4.61 -12.48 4.48
C CYS A 25 4.62 -12.13 5.95
N TYR A 26 5.81 -12.10 6.56
CA TYR A 26 5.92 -11.55 7.90
C TYR A 26 6.39 -10.10 7.76
N GLY A 27 6.37 -9.35 8.87
CA GLY A 27 6.56 -7.90 8.81
C GLY A 27 7.79 -7.43 8.07
N TYR A 28 8.94 -8.03 8.38
CA TYR A 28 10.17 -7.64 7.73
C TYR A 28 10.07 -7.83 6.21
N GLU A 29 9.45 -8.93 5.78
CA GLU A 29 9.32 -9.20 4.36
C GLU A 29 8.43 -8.19 3.67
N ILE A 30 7.37 -7.76 4.34
CA ILE A 30 6.49 -6.76 3.74
C ILE A 30 7.28 -5.49 3.45
N CYS A 31 8.05 -5.01 4.43
CA CYS A 31 8.85 -3.81 4.25
C CYS A 31 9.87 -3.98 3.14
N LYS A 32 10.52 -5.13 3.13
CA LYS A 32 11.54 -5.43 2.13
C LYS A 32 10.94 -5.44 0.74
N MET A 33 9.79 -6.09 0.57
CA MET A 33 9.15 -6.18 -0.74
C MET A 33 8.71 -4.82 -1.24
N ILE A 34 8.14 -3.99 -0.37
CA ILE A 34 7.73 -2.66 -0.78
C ILE A 34 8.93 -1.88 -1.31
N ARG A 35 10.04 -1.94 -0.59
CA ARG A 35 11.23 -1.20 -1.01
C ARG A 35 11.79 -1.74 -2.31
N GLU A 36 11.90 -3.05 -2.41
CA GLU A 36 12.52 -3.65 -3.59
C GLU A 36 11.66 -3.53 -4.84
N ILE A 37 10.38 -3.77 -4.72
CA ILE A 37 9.51 -3.71 -5.87
C ILE A 37 9.38 -2.29 -6.38
N SER A 38 9.42 -1.31 -5.49
CA SER A 38 9.34 0.08 -5.91
C SER A 38 10.69 0.65 -6.30
N HIS A 39 11.74 -0.19 -6.31
CA HIS A 39 13.09 0.23 -6.64
C HIS A 39 13.55 1.38 -5.74
N GLY A 40 13.16 1.29 -4.48
CA GLY A 40 13.57 2.27 -3.48
C GLY A 40 12.74 3.54 -3.45
N ALA A 41 11.77 3.68 -4.36
CA ALA A 41 10.96 4.89 -4.39
C ALA A 41 10.09 4.99 -3.13
N LEU A 42 9.66 3.84 -2.60
CA LEU A 42 8.86 3.83 -1.39
C LEU A 42 9.57 2.97 -0.36
N ASP A 43 9.66 3.48 0.86
CA ASP A 43 10.39 2.81 1.90
C ASP A 43 9.63 2.99 3.20
N ILE A 44 9.01 1.91 3.68
CA ILE A 44 8.27 1.97 4.91
C ILE A 44 9.04 1.22 5.97
N LYS A 45 9.22 1.82 7.12
CA LYS A 45 9.93 1.17 8.22
C LYS A 45 8.96 0.36 9.07
N GLU A 46 9.50 -0.59 9.80
CA GLU A 46 8.64 -1.45 10.61
C GLU A 46 7.83 -0.67 11.62
N GLY A 47 8.38 0.41 12.15
CA GLY A 47 7.63 1.23 13.10
C GLY A 47 6.39 1.85 12.48
N THR A 48 6.41 2.12 11.19
CA THR A 48 5.26 2.64 10.50
C THR A 48 4.35 1.50 10.02
N LEU A 49 4.95 0.37 9.71
CA LEU A 49 4.20 -0.77 9.22
C LEU A 49 3.24 -1.35 10.25
N TYR A 50 3.71 -1.55 11.48
CA TYR A 50 2.89 -2.27 12.46
C TYR A 50 1.57 -1.60 12.82
N PRO A 51 1.48 -0.28 12.91
CA PRO A 51 0.17 0.34 13.11
C PRO A 51 -0.79 0.06 11.94
N VAL A 52 -0.26 0.00 10.72
CA VAL A 52 -1.08 -0.30 9.55
C VAL A 52 -1.58 -1.74 9.63
N VAL A 53 -0.68 -2.67 9.96
CA VAL A 53 -1.03 -4.07 10.08
C VAL A 53 -2.07 -4.26 11.18
N HIS A 54 -1.92 -3.54 12.29
CA HIS A 54 -2.85 -3.65 13.39
C HIS A 54 -4.25 -3.23 12.97
N THR A 55 -4.34 -2.15 12.21
CA THR A 55 -5.63 -1.68 11.72
C THR A 55 -6.24 -2.69 10.75
N LEU A 56 -5.42 -3.28 9.90
CA LEU A 56 -5.91 -4.25 8.94
C LEU A 56 -6.41 -5.53 9.61
N LEU A 57 -5.73 -5.94 10.68
CA LEU A 57 -6.17 -7.10 11.46
C LEU A 57 -7.52 -6.80 12.12
N LYS A 58 -7.66 -5.57 12.65
CA LYS A 58 -8.86 -5.21 13.30
C LYS A 58 -10.02 -5.18 12.36
N LYS A 59 -9.81 -4.79 11.13
CA LYS A 59 -10.84 -4.77 10.13
C LYS A 59 -11.06 -6.13 9.50
N GLU A 60 -10.24 -7.09 9.89
CA GLU A 60 -10.33 -8.45 9.36
C GLU A 60 -10.07 -8.55 7.87
N TYR A 61 -9.33 -7.59 7.35
CA TYR A 61 -8.89 -7.65 5.95
C TYR A 61 -7.73 -8.61 5.82
N ILE A 62 -7.01 -8.85 6.91
CA ILE A 62 -5.93 -9.83 6.94
C ILE A 62 -6.05 -10.64 8.22
N SER A 63 -5.41 -11.78 8.24
CA SER A 63 -5.31 -12.58 9.45
C SER A 63 -3.84 -12.88 9.66
N SER A 64 -3.51 -13.53 10.76
CA SER A 64 -2.12 -13.84 11.04
C SER A 64 -2.01 -15.26 11.57
N TYR A 65 -0.83 -15.84 11.41
CA TYR A 65 -0.53 -17.13 11.97
C TYR A 65 0.96 -17.20 12.27
N ASP A 66 1.34 -18.09 13.16
CA ASP A 66 2.73 -18.20 13.58
C ASP A 66 3.45 -19.31 12.86
N ILE A 67 4.70 -19.06 12.54
CA ILE A 67 5.55 -20.06 11.97
C ILE A 67 6.76 -20.18 12.88
N ILE A 68 7.14 -21.38 13.27
CA ILE A 68 8.30 -21.57 14.09
C ILE A 68 9.50 -21.71 13.16
N ALA A 69 10.44 -20.80 13.30
CA ALA A 69 11.64 -20.81 12.48
C ALA A 69 12.84 -20.92 13.41
N GLY A 70 13.32 -22.13 13.61
CA GLY A 70 14.40 -22.38 14.54
C GLY A 70 13.92 -22.13 15.95
N LYS A 71 14.55 -21.20 16.64
CA LYS A 71 14.15 -20.87 17.98
C LYS A 71 13.28 -19.66 18.04
N ARG A 72 12.84 -19.15 16.90
CA ARG A 72 12.04 -17.97 16.86
C ARG A 72 10.68 -18.25 16.34
N ILE A 73 9.73 -17.43 16.67
CA ILE A 73 8.39 -17.51 16.14
C ILE A 73 8.21 -16.30 15.24
N ARG A 74 7.79 -16.51 14.00
CA ARG A 74 7.51 -15.43 13.09
C ARG A 74 6.02 -15.36 12.86
N VAL A 75 5.48 -14.16 12.90
CA VAL A 75 4.07 -13.94 12.65
C VAL A 75 3.91 -13.60 11.18
N TYR A 76 3.19 -14.45 10.46
CA TYR A 76 2.91 -14.23 9.07
C TYR A 76 1.51 -13.65 8.91
N TYR A 77 1.33 -12.81 7.91
CA TYR A 77 0.04 -12.19 7.63
C TYR A 77 -0.48 -12.73 6.31
N LYS A 78 -1.78 -12.86 6.25
CA LYS A 78 -2.44 -13.44 5.10
C LYS A 78 -3.62 -12.58 4.71
N LEU A 79 -3.79 -12.33 3.41
CA LEU A 79 -4.90 -11.53 2.91
C LEU A 79 -6.17 -12.36 2.97
N GLU A 80 -7.23 -11.77 3.52
CA GLU A 80 -8.53 -12.43 3.56
C GLU A 80 -9.38 -11.93 2.41
N GLU A 81 -10.49 -12.61 2.17
CA GLU A 81 -11.34 -12.27 1.05
C GLU A 81 -11.85 -10.83 1.15
N SER A 82 -12.25 -10.40 2.34
CA SER A 82 -12.71 -9.04 2.54
C SER A 82 -11.62 -8.04 2.25
N GLY A 83 -10.39 -8.38 2.57
CA GLY A 83 -9.25 -7.52 2.28
C GLY A 83 -8.98 -7.43 0.80
N LYS A 84 -9.21 -8.52 0.07
CA LYS A 84 -9.01 -8.52 -1.35
C LYS A 84 -10.04 -7.60 -2.01
N ASP A 85 -11.28 -7.65 -1.56
CA ASP A 85 -12.33 -6.79 -2.09
C ASP A 85 -11.99 -5.32 -1.83
N TYR A 86 -11.55 -5.02 -0.62
CA TYR A 86 -11.18 -3.67 -0.26
C TYR A 86 -10.00 -3.20 -1.12
N LEU A 87 -9.01 -4.07 -1.30
CA LEU A 87 -7.84 -3.74 -2.11
C LEU A 87 -8.25 -3.38 -3.53
N MET A 88 -9.16 -4.14 -4.12
CA MET A 88 -9.57 -3.88 -5.48
C MET A 88 -10.22 -2.50 -5.60
N THR A 89 -11.03 -2.13 -4.63
CA THR A 89 -11.68 -0.83 -4.64
C THR A 89 -10.67 0.31 -4.53
N VAL A 90 -9.78 0.24 -3.54
CA VAL A 90 -8.85 1.34 -3.32
C VAL A 90 -7.80 1.40 -4.43
N ARG A 91 -7.45 0.25 -5.02
CA ARG A 91 -6.52 0.22 -6.11
C ARG A 91 -7.09 0.91 -7.35
N ASP A 92 -8.35 0.63 -7.64
CA ASP A 92 -8.99 1.21 -8.81
C ASP A 92 -9.15 2.72 -8.65
N GLU A 93 -9.49 3.16 -7.44
CA GLU A 93 -9.57 4.56 -7.16
C GLU A 93 -8.23 5.23 -7.29
N PHE A 94 -7.18 4.59 -6.79
CA PHE A 94 -5.85 5.15 -6.86
C PHE A 94 -5.41 5.28 -8.32
N ARG A 95 -5.67 4.25 -9.13
CA ARG A 95 -5.27 4.29 -10.53
C ARG A 95 -5.94 5.42 -11.28
N LYS A 96 -7.21 5.67 -10.95
CA LYS A 96 -7.91 6.74 -11.57
C LYS A 96 -7.32 8.08 -11.16
N ASN A 97 -7.02 8.24 -9.89
CA ASN A 97 -6.44 9.48 -9.39
C ASN A 97 -5.05 9.73 -9.95
N ILE A 98 -4.23 8.68 -10.04
CA ILE A 98 -2.87 8.87 -10.51
C ILE A 98 -2.90 9.19 -12.00
N GLN A 99 -3.84 8.60 -12.75
CA GLN A 99 -3.97 8.92 -14.16
C GLN A 99 -4.34 10.39 -14.32
N GLY A 100 -5.25 10.88 -13.46
CA GLY A 100 -5.60 12.29 -13.49
C GLY A 100 -4.43 13.20 -13.23
N VAL A 101 -3.57 12.80 -12.29
CA VAL A 101 -2.38 13.57 -11.99
C VAL A 101 -1.45 13.63 -13.19
N PHE A 102 -1.22 12.47 -13.83
CA PHE A 102 -0.37 12.45 -15.02
C PHE A 102 -0.96 13.30 -16.14
N ASP A 103 -2.26 13.27 -16.30
CA ASP A 103 -2.91 14.08 -17.33
C ASP A 103 -2.68 15.56 -17.10
N ILE A 104 -2.77 15.99 -15.85
CA ILE A 104 -2.53 17.38 -15.50
C ILE A 104 -1.07 17.77 -15.76
N LEU A 105 -0.15 16.89 -15.37
CA LEU A 105 1.26 17.16 -15.59
C LEU A 105 1.56 17.27 -17.08
N GLU A 106 0.98 16.38 -17.85
CA GLU A 106 1.20 16.40 -19.27
C GLU A 106 0.62 17.67 -19.90
N TYR A 107 -0.55 18.09 -19.44
CA TYR A 107 -1.16 19.31 -19.94
C TYR A 107 -0.22 20.49 -19.66
N GLY A 108 0.38 20.55 -18.48
CA GLY A 108 1.32 21.62 -18.13
C GLY A 108 2.57 21.61 -18.98
N GLU A 109 3.03 20.41 -19.33
CA GLU A 109 4.22 20.32 -20.13
C GLU A 109 3.99 20.81 -21.55
N LYS A 110 2.78 20.65 -22.07
CA LYS A 110 2.52 21.11 -23.41
C LYS A 110 2.37 22.62 -23.39
N GLY A 111 2.16 23.16 -22.25
CA GLY A 111 2.19 24.57 -22.07
C GLY A 111 1.17 25.31 -22.87
N ASN A 112 1.62 26.37 -23.46
CA ASN A 112 0.76 27.24 -24.12
C ASN A 112 0.43 26.88 -25.49
N VAL A 113 0.82 25.73 -25.90
CA VAL A 113 0.58 25.34 -27.24
C VAL A 113 -0.85 25.47 -27.59
N ASP A 114 -1.73 25.20 -26.68
CA ASP A 114 -3.08 25.27 -26.98
C ASP A 114 -3.76 26.53 -26.68
N GLU A 115 -3.02 27.49 -26.33
CA GLU A 115 -3.63 28.67 -25.99
C GLU A 115 -3.94 29.37 -27.06
N GLU A 116 -4.60 29.84 -27.37
CA GLU A 116 -4.73 30.52 -28.50
C GLU A 116 -5.85 30.65 -28.73
#